data_a94157d66135b371edd535d7eb0de84a
#
_entry.id   a94157d66135b371edd535d7eb0de84a
#
_cell.length_a   1.000
_cell.length_b   1.000
_cell.length_c   1.000
_cell.angle_alpha   90.00
_cell.angle_beta   90.00
_cell.angle_gamma   90.00
#
_symmetry.space_group_name_H-M   'P 1'
#
loop_
_entity.id
_entity.type
_entity.pdbx_description
1 polymer ?
#
loop_
_entity_poly.entity_id
_entity_poly.type
_entity_poly.pdbx_seq_one_letter_code
_entity_poly.pdbx_strand_id
1 'polypeptide(L)'
;MIPYFYFNGEKSAKIRHDYWRTVSERFKEAYSVQIGDWCRENNLLFTGHFLQEDKMGLSCRVNGSVMPHYAAEDIQAIDMLTERTEEYITVKQCSSVSNQLGRGAVLSEMYGCTGWDFSFEGQKWVGDWQYALGVNQRCQHLALYSLRGCRKRDYPPSINCNTSWWKEYKTVEDYFARLSYMLRCGEPIRTVLVVHPMTTVWSRLGCSPYGNPKRNQERDIPKLNELGDTFNSLVKNLCKKHYDCDLGDEVIISEYGSCSDDKFVIGKCEYNTVIMPFCENLLSETYTKVME
;
A
#
# COMPACT_ATOMS: atom_id res chain seq x y z
N MET A 1 -23.54 -6.23 -20.61
CA MET A 1 -22.39 -5.98 -19.70
C MET A 1 -21.80 -7.27 -19.13
N ILE A 2 -22.57 -8.10 -18.40
CA ILE A 2 -22.08 -9.35 -17.73
C ILE A 2 -21.23 -10.26 -18.62
N PRO A 3 -21.55 -10.56 -19.89
CA PRO A 3 -20.73 -11.45 -20.72
C PRO A 3 -19.26 -10.99 -20.88
N TYR A 4 -19.01 -9.68 -20.87
CA TYR A 4 -17.66 -9.12 -21.02
C TYR A 4 -16.72 -9.37 -19.83
N PHE A 5 -17.25 -9.77 -18.68
CA PHE A 5 -16.44 -10.22 -17.55
C PHE A 5 -15.96 -11.66 -17.71
N TYR A 6 -16.69 -12.48 -18.46
CA TYR A 6 -16.37 -13.90 -18.65
C TYR A 6 -15.61 -14.16 -19.95
N PHE A 7 -15.89 -13.40 -20.98
CA PHE A 7 -15.35 -13.59 -22.33
C PHE A 7 -14.57 -12.35 -22.76
N ASN A 8 -13.46 -12.58 -23.47
CA ASN A 8 -12.72 -11.49 -24.10
C ASN A 8 -13.39 -11.12 -25.43
N GLY A 9 -13.56 -9.85 -25.67
CA GLY A 9 -14.11 -9.27 -26.88
C GLY A 9 -13.65 -7.82 -27.01
N GLU A 10 -13.92 -7.21 -28.15
CA GLU A 10 -13.45 -5.86 -28.51
C GLU A 10 -13.75 -4.80 -27.41
N LYS A 11 -14.88 -4.89 -26.75
CA LYS A 11 -15.31 -3.93 -25.71
C LYS A 11 -14.98 -4.37 -24.28
N SER A 12 -14.39 -5.54 -24.08
CA SER A 12 -14.20 -6.12 -22.74
C SER A 12 -13.30 -5.26 -21.85
N ALA A 13 -12.19 -4.77 -22.39
CA ALA A 13 -11.22 -3.96 -21.65
C ALA A 13 -11.88 -2.68 -21.11
N LYS A 14 -12.59 -1.94 -21.98
CA LYS A 14 -13.27 -0.71 -21.54
C LYS A 14 -14.38 -0.97 -20.51
N ILE A 15 -15.20 -2.00 -20.70
CA ILE A 15 -16.29 -2.32 -19.77
C ILE A 15 -15.75 -2.75 -18.40
N ARG A 16 -14.69 -3.55 -18.37
CA ARG A 16 -14.02 -3.95 -17.11
C ARG A 16 -13.38 -2.75 -16.42
N HIS A 17 -12.66 -1.92 -17.16
CA HIS A 17 -12.06 -0.69 -16.66
C HIS A 17 -13.13 0.21 -16.03
N ASP A 18 -14.20 0.54 -16.73
CA ASP A 18 -15.26 1.43 -16.24
C ASP A 18 -15.94 0.86 -14.99
N TYR A 19 -16.13 -0.46 -14.94
CA TYR A 19 -16.71 -1.14 -13.79
C TYR A 19 -15.77 -1.07 -12.55
N TRP A 20 -14.51 -1.47 -12.71
CA TRP A 20 -13.58 -1.51 -11.59
C TRP A 20 -13.20 -0.11 -11.10
N ARG A 21 -13.10 0.86 -12.01
CA ARG A 21 -12.99 2.27 -11.66
C ARG A 21 -14.17 2.71 -10.80
N THR A 22 -15.38 2.42 -11.23
CA THR A 22 -16.60 2.76 -10.46
C THR A 22 -16.61 2.07 -9.10
N VAL A 23 -16.22 0.79 -9.02
CA VAL A 23 -16.12 0.07 -7.73
C VAL A 23 -15.11 0.75 -6.81
N SER A 24 -13.92 1.10 -7.32
CA SER A 24 -12.88 1.77 -6.55
C SER A 24 -13.35 3.12 -6.01
N GLU A 25 -13.91 3.98 -6.88
CA GLU A 25 -14.42 5.30 -6.51
C GLU A 25 -15.55 5.20 -5.48
N ARG A 26 -16.53 4.33 -5.71
CA ARG A 26 -17.69 4.18 -4.79
C ARG A 26 -17.29 3.55 -3.46
N PHE A 27 -16.33 2.64 -3.44
CA PHE A 27 -15.84 2.07 -2.19
C PHE A 27 -15.05 3.12 -1.39
N LYS A 28 -14.17 3.88 -2.04
CA LYS A 28 -13.49 5.03 -1.41
C LYS A 28 -14.50 5.96 -0.75
N GLU A 29 -15.53 6.40 -1.50
CA GLU A 29 -16.55 7.34 -1.01
C GLU A 29 -17.39 6.76 0.14
N ALA A 30 -17.92 5.54 -0.05
CA ALA A 30 -18.88 4.94 0.88
C ALA A 30 -18.21 4.37 2.15
N TYR A 31 -16.90 4.19 2.16
CA TYR A 31 -16.18 3.61 3.29
C TYR A 31 -15.12 4.60 3.84
N SER A 32 -14.04 4.80 3.12
CA SER A 32 -12.89 5.53 3.66
C SER A 32 -13.17 7.01 3.89
N VAL A 33 -13.80 7.68 2.93
CA VAL A 33 -14.18 9.10 3.06
C VAL A 33 -15.22 9.27 4.16
N GLN A 34 -16.28 8.46 4.15
CA GLN A 34 -17.34 8.55 5.15
C GLN A 34 -16.83 8.35 6.58
N ILE A 35 -15.95 7.35 6.80
CA ILE A 35 -15.38 7.09 8.12
C ILE A 35 -14.40 8.22 8.50
N GLY A 36 -13.55 8.65 7.57
CA GLY A 36 -12.60 9.74 7.80
C GLY A 36 -13.30 11.04 8.18
N ASP A 37 -14.38 11.40 7.47
CA ASP A 37 -15.17 12.60 7.78
C ASP A 37 -15.80 12.50 9.16
N TRP A 38 -16.43 11.37 9.47
CA TRP A 38 -16.99 11.15 10.80
C TRP A 38 -15.93 11.24 11.91
N CYS A 39 -14.74 10.66 11.71
CA CYS A 39 -13.64 10.75 12.66
C CYS A 39 -13.23 12.20 12.91
N ARG A 40 -13.03 12.98 11.84
CA ARG A 40 -12.66 14.41 11.92
C ARG A 40 -13.71 15.24 12.63
N GLU A 41 -14.98 15.02 12.35
CA GLU A 41 -16.11 15.68 13.05
C GLU A 41 -16.17 15.35 14.55
N ASN A 42 -15.63 14.20 14.96
CA ASN A 42 -15.59 13.76 16.35
C ASN A 42 -14.20 13.92 17.02
N ASN A 43 -13.29 14.69 16.42
CA ASN A 43 -11.92 14.92 16.91
C ASN A 43 -11.11 13.62 17.06
N LEU A 44 -11.30 12.68 16.14
CA LEU A 44 -10.56 11.43 16.04
C LEU A 44 -9.72 11.43 14.75
N LEU A 45 -8.64 10.67 14.75
CA LEU A 45 -7.86 10.40 13.55
C LEU A 45 -8.27 9.04 12.97
N PHE A 46 -8.47 9.00 11.67
CA PHE A 46 -8.76 7.77 10.96
C PHE A 46 -7.45 7.11 10.50
N THR A 47 -7.31 5.83 10.79
CA THR A 47 -6.21 4.97 10.33
C THR A 47 -6.72 3.57 10.05
N GLY A 48 -6.08 2.86 9.14
CA GLY A 48 -6.41 1.48 8.80
C GLY A 48 -5.48 0.93 7.74
N HIS A 49 -5.69 -0.31 7.37
CA HIS A 49 -5.00 -0.97 6.26
C HIS A 49 -6.00 -1.75 5.40
N PHE A 50 -5.55 -2.22 4.23
CA PHE A 50 -6.40 -2.88 3.26
C PHE A 50 -5.94 -4.30 2.96
N LEU A 51 -6.85 -5.14 2.52
CA LEU A 51 -6.56 -6.54 2.25
C LEU A 51 -5.82 -6.70 0.92
N GLN A 52 -4.78 -7.55 0.89
CA GLN A 52 -4.03 -7.92 -0.33
C GLN A 52 -3.34 -6.73 -1.01
N GLU A 53 -2.75 -5.86 -0.25
CA GLU A 53 -2.04 -4.66 -0.75
C GLU A 53 -0.86 -5.02 -1.65
N ASP A 54 -0.25 -6.19 -1.45
CA ASP A 54 0.93 -6.70 -2.15
C ASP A 54 0.62 -7.32 -3.53
N LYS A 55 -0.63 -7.67 -3.83
CA LYS A 55 -1.01 -8.40 -5.04
C LYS A 55 -1.98 -7.62 -5.91
N MET A 56 -1.47 -6.97 -6.95
CA MET A 56 -2.26 -6.07 -7.80
C MET A 56 -3.61 -6.64 -8.25
N GLY A 57 -3.64 -7.88 -8.73
CA GLY A 57 -4.86 -8.51 -9.19
C GLY A 57 -5.87 -8.79 -8.07
N LEU A 58 -5.38 -9.26 -6.91
CA LEU A 58 -6.23 -9.50 -5.73
C LEU A 58 -6.62 -8.19 -5.06
N SER A 59 -5.70 -7.23 -4.98
CA SER A 59 -6.00 -5.88 -4.48
C SER A 59 -7.12 -5.22 -5.27
N CYS A 60 -7.05 -5.23 -6.59
CA CYS A 60 -8.13 -4.75 -7.44
C CYS A 60 -9.46 -5.44 -7.12
N ARG A 61 -9.44 -6.77 -6.95
CA ARG A 61 -10.64 -7.55 -6.66
C ARG A 61 -11.34 -7.18 -5.36
N VAL A 62 -10.58 -6.82 -4.33
CA VAL A 62 -11.11 -6.57 -2.98
C VAL A 62 -11.22 -5.10 -2.64
N ASN A 63 -10.39 -4.24 -3.23
CA ASN A 63 -10.32 -2.81 -2.91
C ASN A 63 -10.61 -1.90 -4.12
N GLY A 64 -10.53 -2.41 -5.36
CA GLY A 64 -10.53 -1.61 -6.57
C GLY A 64 -9.16 -0.96 -6.85
N SER A 65 -8.69 -0.10 -5.99
CA SER A 65 -7.32 0.42 -5.84
C SER A 65 -7.09 0.81 -4.39
N VAL A 66 -5.91 0.54 -3.84
CA VAL A 66 -5.59 0.82 -2.43
C VAL A 66 -5.23 2.29 -2.21
N MET A 67 -4.39 2.87 -3.05
CA MET A 67 -3.83 4.21 -2.84
C MET A 67 -4.88 5.32 -2.66
N PRO A 68 -6.00 5.34 -3.41
CA PRO A 68 -7.06 6.33 -3.18
C PRO A 68 -7.70 6.25 -1.79
N HIS A 69 -7.71 5.08 -1.14
CA HIS A 69 -8.22 4.93 0.22
C HIS A 69 -7.30 5.57 1.24
N TYR A 70 -5.97 5.42 1.09
CA TYR A 70 -4.99 6.10 1.95
C TYR A 70 -5.14 7.62 1.92
N ALA A 71 -5.57 8.19 0.80
CA ALA A 71 -5.81 9.63 0.70
C ALA A 71 -6.91 10.13 1.66
N ALA A 72 -7.84 9.27 2.07
CA ALA A 72 -8.90 9.59 3.02
C ALA A 72 -8.49 9.39 4.49
N GLU A 73 -7.37 8.73 4.76
CA GLU A 73 -6.86 8.49 6.10
C GLU A 73 -6.05 9.68 6.63
N ASP A 74 -6.08 9.89 7.94
CA ASP A 74 -5.26 10.89 8.62
C ASP A 74 -3.87 10.36 8.95
N ILE A 75 -3.77 9.07 9.26
CA ILE A 75 -2.54 8.31 9.42
C ILE A 75 -2.63 7.11 8.48
N GLN A 76 -1.86 7.14 7.40
CA GLN A 76 -1.82 6.04 6.45
C GLN A 76 -1.17 4.82 7.09
N ALA A 77 -1.78 3.64 6.91
CA ALA A 77 -1.26 2.43 7.53
C ALA A 77 -1.26 1.22 6.58
N ILE A 78 -0.41 0.26 6.90
CA ILE A 78 -0.26 -1.01 6.21
C ILE A 78 -0.19 -2.17 7.20
N ASP A 79 -0.49 -3.39 6.72
CA ASP A 79 -0.26 -4.65 7.41
C ASP A 79 0.76 -5.48 6.63
N MET A 80 1.94 -5.67 7.23
CA MET A 80 2.99 -6.52 6.66
C MET A 80 3.41 -7.59 7.66
N LEU A 81 2.69 -8.71 7.62
CA LEU A 81 2.97 -9.86 8.47
C LEU A 81 4.27 -10.58 8.06
N THR A 82 4.84 -11.35 8.99
CA THR A 82 6.05 -12.14 8.82
C THR A 82 7.33 -11.32 8.61
N GLU A 83 8.39 -11.97 8.18
CA GLU A 83 9.71 -11.36 7.93
C GLU A 83 9.86 -10.94 6.44
N ARG A 84 8.83 -10.37 5.84
CA ARG A 84 8.84 -9.99 4.42
C ARG A 84 9.70 -8.74 4.22
N THR A 85 10.78 -8.87 3.47
CA THR A 85 11.68 -7.77 3.07
C THR A 85 11.91 -7.70 1.55
N GLU A 86 11.11 -8.41 0.77
CA GLU A 86 11.22 -8.47 -0.70
C GLU A 86 10.04 -7.81 -1.42
N GLU A 87 8.99 -7.45 -0.69
CA GLU A 87 7.78 -6.86 -1.20
C GLU A 87 7.79 -5.34 -0.89
N TYR A 88 8.06 -4.53 -1.90
CA TYR A 88 8.25 -3.08 -1.78
C TYR A 88 6.96 -2.28 -2.02
N ILE A 89 6.01 -2.83 -2.78
CA ILE A 89 4.83 -2.10 -3.25
C ILE A 89 3.98 -1.63 -2.08
N THR A 90 3.68 -2.49 -1.10
CA THR A 90 2.80 -2.17 0.03
C THR A 90 3.31 -0.94 0.77
N VAL A 91 4.59 -0.95 1.18
CA VAL A 91 5.18 0.19 1.89
C VAL A 91 5.19 1.44 1.01
N LYS A 92 5.59 1.30 -0.26
CA LYS A 92 5.72 2.45 -1.17
C LYS A 92 4.37 3.05 -1.56
N GLN A 93 3.31 2.26 -1.72
CA GLN A 93 1.95 2.77 -1.92
C GLN A 93 1.54 3.71 -0.78
N CYS A 94 1.66 3.24 0.45
CA CYS A 94 1.28 3.97 1.64
C CYS A 94 2.16 5.21 1.86
N SER A 95 3.49 5.04 1.86
CA SER A 95 4.44 6.13 2.11
C SER A 95 4.38 7.21 1.02
N SER A 96 4.09 6.85 -0.23
CA SER A 96 3.92 7.81 -1.33
C SER A 96 2.73 8.72 -1.11
N VAL A 97 1.57 8.15 -0.76
CA VAL A 97 0.36 8.96 -0.49
C VAL A 97 0.57 9.87 0.71
N SER A 98 1.16 9.35 1.80
CA SER A 98 1.48 10.16 2.98
C SER A 98 2.38 11.34 2.65
N ASN A 99 3.43 11.10 1.83
CA ASN A 99 4.36 12.11 1.38
C ASN A 99 3.67 13.15 0.50
N GLN A 100 2.99 12.72 -0.55
CA GLN A 100 2.27 13.58 -1.51
C GLN A 100 1.24 14.48 -0.82
N LEU A 101 0.51 13.96 0.15
CA LEU A 101 -0.50 14.74 0.88
C LEU A 101 0.04 15.45 2.13
N GLY A 102 1.32 15.26 2.46
CA GLY A 102 1.98 15.91 3.60
C GLY A 102 1.40 15.51 4.96
N ARG A 103 1.03 14.22 5.12
CA ARG A 103 0.47 13.69 6.36
C ARG A 103 1.54 13.40 7.41
N GLY A 104 2.74 13.00 6.99
CA GLY A 104 3.93 12.86 7.83
C GLY A 104 3.95 11.62 8.74
N ALA A 105 2.89 10.84 8.81
CA ALA A 105 2.83 9.60 9.59
C ALA A 105 2.49 8.41 8.69
N VAL A 106 3.34 7.37 8.72
CA VAL A 106 3.15 6.11 8.04
C VAL A 106 3.29 5.00 9.06
N LEU A 107 2.18 4.34 9.38
CA LEU A 107 2.11 3.28 10.37
C LEU A 107 2.18 1.92 9.68
N SER A 108 2.86 0.98 10.31
CA SER A 108 2.82 -0.43 9.89
C SER A 108 2.49 -1.34 11.05
N GLU A 109 1.53 -2.23 10.84
CA GLU A 109 1.34 -3.40 11.67
C GLU A 109 2.46 -4.39 11.36
N MET A 110 3.24 -4.76 12.38
CA MET A 110 4.48 -5.54 12.20
C MET A 110 4.51 -6.77 13.08
N TYR A 111 5.26 -7.78 12.64
CA TYR A 111 5.69 -8.95 13.40
C TYR A 111 4.64 -10.05 13.60
N GLY A 112 3.41 -9.86 13.17
CA GLY A 112 2.41 -10.94 13.17
C GLY A 112 2.89 -12.14 12.36
N CYS A 113 2.59 -13.35 12.80
CA CYS A 113 2.99 -14.62 12.17
C CYS A 113 4.51 -14.91 12.15
N THR A 114 5.34 -14.16 12.87
CA THR A 114 6.80 -14.45 12.92
C THR A 114 7.16 -15.58 13.88
N GLY A 115 6.30 -15.92 14.84
CA GLY A 115 6.55 -17.00 15.79
C GLY A 115 7.03 -16.52 17.16
N TRP A 116 7.09 -17.45 18.13
CA TRP A 116 7.49 -17.15 19.51
C TRP A 116 9.00 -16.96 19.70
N ASP A 117 9.79 -17.41 18.75
CA ASP A 117 11.24 -17.33 18.71
C ASP A 117 11.78 -16.11 17.97
N PHE A 118 10.90 -15.19 17.55
CA PHE A 118 11.29 -13.99 16.82
C PHE A 118 12.13 -13.05 17.70
N SER A 119 13.40 -12.91 17.35
CA SER A 119 14.42 -12.20 18.14
C SER A 119 14.36 -10.68 17.97
N PHE A 120 15.04 -9.94 18.85
CA PHE A 120 15.25 -8.49 18.70
C PHE A 120 15.98 -8.13 17.42
N GLU A 121 16.91 -8.97 16.98
CA GLU A 121 17.60 -8.82 15.71
C GLU A 121 16.64 -8.93 14.53
N GLY A 122 15.73 -9.92 14.53
CA GLY A 122 14.69 -10.07 13.54
C GLY A 122 13.72 -8.87 13.52
N GLN A 123 13.29 -8.40 14.69
CA GLN A 123 12.44 -7.20 14.81
C GLN A 123 13.14 -5.96 14.26
N LYS A 124 14.43 -5.80 14.56
CA LYS A 124 15.22 -4.70 14.02
C LYS A 124 15.38 -4.81 12.50
N TRP A 125 15.69 -5.99 11.99
CA TRP A 125 15.83 -6.25 10.55
C TRP A 125 14.58 -5.87 9.75
N VAL A 126 13.42 -6.37 10.15
CA VAL A 126 12.15 -6.06 9.48
C VAL A 126 11.79 -4.59 9.65
N GLY A 127 11.94 -4.06 10.85
CA GLY A 127 11.62 -2.66 11.14
C GLY A 127 12.50 -1.69 10.37
N ASP A 128 13.83 -1.87 10.37
CA ASP A 128 14.78 -1.02 9.64
C ASP A 128 14.46 -1.00 8.15
N TRP A 129 14.13 -2.15 7.57
CA TRP A 129 13.78 -2.25 6.16
C TRP A 129 12.52 -1.44 5.83
N GLN A 130 11.46 -1.58 6.63
CA GLN A 130 10.23 -0.81 6.42
C GLN A 130 10.45 0.69 6.64
N TYR A 131 11.24 1.05 7.66
CA TYR A 131 11.59 2.45 7.94
C TYR A 131 12.42 3.07 6.81
N ALA A 132 13.33 2.32 6.21
CA ALA A 132 14.07 2.78 5.03
C ALA A 132 13.18 3.06 3.81
N LEU A 133 12.00 2.42 3.73
CA LEU A 133 11.03 2.64 2.66
C LEU A 133 9.97 3.72 2.97
N GLY A 134 9.99 4.26 4.19
CA GLY A 134 9.14 5.40 4.55
C GLY A 134 8.17 5.18 5.71
N VAL A 135 8.12 3.99 6.31
CA VAL A 135 7.42 3.79 7.59
C VAL A 135 8.12 4.59 8.68
N ASN A 136 7.38 5.19 9.58
CA ASN A 136 7.93 5.94 10.69
C ASN A 136 7.14 5.75 12.01
N GLN A 137 6.20 4.82 12.00
CA GLN A 137 5.41 4.47 13.17
C GLN A 137 5.12 2.97 13.16
N ARG A 138 5.33 2.29 14.30
CA ARG A 138 5.08 0.86 14.43
C ARG A 138 3.83 0.59 15.26
N CYS A 139 3.08 -0.42 14.84
CA CYS A 139 2.05 -1.07 15.64
C CYS A 139 2.39 -2.57 15.67
N GLN A 140 2.89 -3.05 16.77
CA GLN A 140 3.32 -4.45 16.85
C GLN A 140 2.10 -5.38 16.94
N HIS A 141 2.04 -6.36 16.08
CA HIS A 141 1.11 -7.47 16.21
C HIS A 141 1.73 -8.59 17.04
N LEU A 142 1.24 -8.86 18.25
CA LEU A 142 0.37 -7.99 19.04
C LEU A 142 0.63 -8.24 20.53
N ALA A 143 -0.05 -7.53 21.39
CA ALA A 143 -0.05 -7.78 22.83
C ALA A 143 -1.37 -8.46 23.23
N LEU A 144 -1.38 -9.78 23.35
CA LEU A 144 -2.56 -10.52 23.74
C LEU A 144 -2.92 -10.24 25.22
N TYR A 145 -4.17 -9.89 25.46
CA TYR A 145 -4.68 -9.70 26.83
C TYR A 145 -4.46 -10.96 27.71
N SER A 146 -4.55 -12.15 27.11
CA SER A 146 -4.38 -13.42 27.79
C SER A 146 -3.92 -14.49 26.81
N LEU A 147 -3.00 -15.36 27.23
CA LEU A 147 -2.58 -16.54 26.47
C LEU A 147 -3.45 -17.78 26.73
N ARG A 148 -4.57 -17.63 27.42
CA ARG A 148 -5.46 -18.75 27.76
C ARG A 148 -6.11 -19.36 26.51
N GLY A 149 -6.13 -20.69 26.44
CA GLY A 149 -6.76 -21.44 25.36
C GLY A 149 -6.01 -21.31 24.03
N CYS A 150 -6.75 -21.08 22.96
CA CYS A 150 -6.20 -21.00 21.60
C CYS A 150 -5.50 -19.67 21.28
N ARG A 151 -5.65 -18.63 22.09
CA ARG A 151 -5.09 -17.29 21.83
C ARG A 151 -3.59 -17.31 21.59
N LYS A 152 -2.83 -18.13 22.32
CA LYS A 152 -1.37 -18.29 22.13
C LYS A 152 -0.95 -18.81 20.76
N ARG A 153 -1.89 -19.27 19.93
CA ARG A 153 -1.65 -19.76 18.57
C ARG A 153 -1.98 -18.73 17.50
N ASP A 154 -2.61 -17.62 17.90
CA ASP A 154 -3.10 -16.62 16.99
C ASP A 154 -1.98 -15.62 16.67
N TYR A 155 -1.37 -15.82 15.53
CA TYR A 155 -0.33 -14.94 14.94
C TYR A 155 0.78 -14.50 15.90
N PRO A 156 1.47 -15.41 16.61
CA PRO A 156 2.53 -15.04 17.54
C PRO A 156 3.67 -14.28 16.86
N PRO A 157 4.47 -13.50 17.61
CA PRO A 157 4.56 -13.50 19.08
C PRO A 157 3.51 -12.64 19.76
N SER A 158 3.33 -12.83 21.09
CA SER A 158 2.68 -11.84 21.93
C SER A 158 3.75 -10.99 22.61
N ILE A 159 3.76 -9.70 22.31
CA ILE A 159 4.79 -8.75 22.78
C ILE A 159 4.32 -8.11 24.09
N ASN A 160 4.44 -8.85 25.16
CA ASN A 160 4.04 -8.43 26.51
C ASN A 160 4.76 -9.25 27.60
N CYS A 161 4.31 -9.08 28.85
CA CYS A 161 4.88 -9.75 30.03
C CYS A 161 4.87 -11.30 29.99
N ASN A 162 4.22 -11.92 29.01
CA ASN A 162 4.22 -13.36 28.83
C ASN A 162 5.42 -13.89 28.05
N THR A 163 6.26 -13.00 27.49
CA THR A 163 7.51 -13.39 26.82
C THR A 163 8.69 -13.31 27.77
N SER A 164 9.68 -14.21 27.60
CA SER A 164 10.85 -14.28 28.47
C SER A 164 11.73 -13.02 28.40
N TRP A 165 11.73 -12.35 27.27
CA TRP A 165 12.55 -11.15 27.00
C TRP A 165 11.82 -9.82 27.29
N TRP A 166 10.62 -9.84 27.83
CA TRP A 166 9.83 -8.62 28.05
C TRP A 166 10.55 -7.52 28.83
N LYS A 167 11.30 -7.89 29.87
CA LYS A 167 12.04 -6.91 30.69
C LYS A 167 13.06 -6.11 29.89
N GLU A 168 13.60 -6.69 28.83
CA GLU A 168 14.64 -6.09 27.99
C GLU A 168 14.04 -5.41 26.75
N TYR A 169 12.72 -5.54 26.54
CA TYR A 169 12.05 -5.06 25.32
C TYR A 169 12.15 -3.54 25.13
N LYS A 170 12.33 -2.81 26.23
CA LYS A 170 12.60 -1.37 26.18
C LYS A 170 13.76 -1.00 25.24
N THR A 171 14.75 -1.85 25.07
CA THR A 171 15.87 -1.63 24.15
C THR A 171 15.40 -1.46 22.69
N VAL A 172 14.48 -2.30 22.26
CA VAL A 172 13.89 -2.24 20.92
C VAL A 172 13.00 -1.00 20.79
N GLU A 173 12.18 -0.73 21.80
CA GLU A 173 11.27 0.43 21.79
C GLU A 173 12.04 1.76 21.77
N ASP A 174 13.08 1.90 22.58
CA ASP A 174 13.92 3.10 22.59
C ASP A 174 14.66 3.31 21.25
N TYR A 175 15.08 2.23 20.59
CA TYR A 175 15.69 2.32 19.28
C TYR A 175 14.71 2.89 18.25
N PHE A 176 13.53 2.29 18.12
CA PHE A 176 12.56 2.74 17.14
C PHE A 176 11.90 4.06 17.50
N ALA A 177 11.76 4.40 18.78
CA ALA A 177 11.30 5.73 19.20
C ALA A 177 12.23 6.83 18.71
N ARG A 178 13.57 6.64 18.85
CA ARG A 178 14.57 7.58 18.32
C ARG A 178 14.54 7.64 16.80
N LEU A 179 14.44 6.50 16.13
CA LEU A 179 14.39 6.43 14.68
C LEU A 179 13.11 7.11 14.14
N SER A 180 11.95 6.84 14.74
CA SER A 180 10.68 7.48 14.41
C SER A 180 10.76 9.01 14.58
N TYR A 181 11.33 9.47 15.68
CA TYR A 181 11.52 10.90 15.91
C TYR A 181 12.37 11.54 14.82
N MET A 182 13.54 10.94 14.53
CA MET A 182 14.47 11.48 13.52
C MET A 182 13.84 11.54 12.13
N LEU A 183 13.16 10.48 11.70
CA LEU A 183 12.54 10.41 10.37
C LEU A 183 11.31 11.32 10.21
N ARG A 184 10.71 11.76 11.32
CA ARG A 184 9.58 12.70 11.32
C ARG A 184 9.98 14.17 11.47
N CYS A 185 11.26 14.43 11.76
CA CYS A 185 11.76 15.82 11.89
C CYS A 185 12.01 16.50 10.54
N GLY A 186 11.99 15.79 9.44
CA GLY A 186 12.23 16.30 8.10
C GLY A 186 11.24 15.73 7.09
N GLU A 187 11.37 16.20 5.85
CA GLU A 187 10.59 15.70 4.72
C GLU A 187 11.48 14.83 3.83
N PRO A 188 10.98 13.68 3.32
CA PRO A 188 11.74 12.84 2.41
C PRO A 188 11.91 13.56 1.06
N ILE A 189 13.14 13.53 0.53
CA ILE A 189 13.44 14.05 -0.81
C ILE A 189 13.35 12.92 -1.80
N ARG A 190 12.30 12.91 -2.63
CA ARG A 190 12.06 11.93 -3.68
C ARG A 190 11.74 12.66 -4.97
N THR A 191 12.61 12.53 -5.96
CA THR A 191 12.50 13.26 -7.23
C THR A 191 12.03 12.38 -8.39
N VAL A 192 11.77 11.11 -8.11
CA VAL A 192 11.32 10.12 -9.08
C VAL A 192 9.90 9.68 -8.75
N LEU A 193 9.01 9.79 -9.71
CA LEU A 193 7.65 9.24 -9.66
C LEU A 193 7.58 7.99 -10.54
N VAL A 194 7.00 6.92 -10.04
CA VAL A 194 6.66 5.73 -10.84
C VAL A 194 5.14 5.62 -10.92
N VAL A 195 4.57 5.72 -12.11
CA VAL A 195 3.11 5.63 -12.27
C VAL A 195 2.62 4.24 -11.88
N HIS A 196 1.57 4.16 -11.09
CA HIS A 196 0.99 2.91 -10.59
C HIS A 196 -0.04 2.38 -11.60
N PRO A 197 0.18 1.23 -12.27
CA PRO A 197 -0.58 0.84 -13.46
C PRO A 197 -1.92 0.16 -13.17
N MET A 198 -2.71 0.70 -12.22
CA MET A 198 -3.98 0.09 -11.82
C MET A 198 -5.05 0.12 -12.91
N THR A 199 -5.04 1.11 -13.80
CA THR A 199 -5.96 1.17 -14.95
C THR A 199 -5.77 -0.01 -15.91
N THR A 200 -4.54 -0.49 -16.09
CA THR A 200 -4.27 -1.74 -16.81
C THR A 200 -4.87 -2.94 -16.10
N VAL A 201 -4.77 -3.00 -14.77
CA VAL A 201 -5.39 -4.06 -13.97
C VAL A 201 -6.91 -4.03 -14.12
N TRP A 202 -7.52 -2.86 -14.02
CA TRP A 202 -8.96 -2.70 -14.21
C TRP A 202 -9.43 -3.19 -15.57
N SER A 203 -8.70 -2.90 -16.64
CA SER A 203 -9.08 -3.30 -17.99
C SER A 203 -8.99 -4.81 -18.23
N ARG A 204 -8.13 -5.49 -17.47
CA ARG A 204 -7.86 -6.93 -17.64
C ARG A 204 -8.65 -7.83 -16.69
N LEU A 205 -9.03 -7.31 -15.50
CA LEU A 205 -9.67 -8.15 -14.49
C LEU A 205 -11.12 -8.46 -14.85
N GLY A 206 -11.35 -9.68 -15.28
CA GLY A 206 -12.68 -10.27 -15.49
C GLY A 206 -13.11 -11.15 -14.31
N CYS A 207 -14.16 -11.92 -14.54
CA CYS A 207 -14.63 -12.94 -13.61
C CYS A 207 -14.26 -14.34 -14.11
N SER A 208 -13.95 -15.25 -13.18
CA SER A 208 -13.82 -16.65 -13.52
C SER A 208 -15.19 -17.25 -13.86
N PRO A 209 -15.35 -17.95 -15.00
CA PRO A 209 -16.62 -18.55 -15.37
C PRO A 209 -17.09 -19.66 -14.41
N TYR A 210 -16.22 -20.14 -13.56
CA TYR A 210 -16.51 -21.29 -12.67
C TYR A 210 -16.60 -20.92 -11.19
N GLY A 211 -16.60 -19.62 -10.86
CA GLY A 211 -16.83 -19.16 -9.50
C GLY A 211 -15.98 -19.86 -8.44
N ASN A 212 -14.71 -20.12 -8.73
CA ASN A 212 -13.89 -20.91 -7.83
C ASN A 212 -13.67 -20.16 -6.51
N PRO A 213 -14.06 -20.72 -5.37
CA PRO A 213 -13.88 -20.09 -4.05
C PRO A 213 -12.41 -19.94 -3.64
N LYS A 214 -11.47 -20.61 -4.32
CA LYS A 214 -10.04 -20.45 -4.07
C LYS A 214 -9.54 -19.26 -4.87
N ARG A 215 -9.31 -18.12 -4.21
CA ARG A 215 -8.87 -16.83 -4.75
C ARG A 215 -7.73 -16.92 -5.77
N ASN A 216 -6.82 -17.88 -5.62
CA ASN A 216 -5.65 -18.07 -6.49
C ASN A 216 -5.93 -18.83 -7.79
N GLN A 217 -7.17 -19.22 -8.06
CA GLN A 217 -7.55 -19.98 -9.24
C GLN A 217 -8.45 -19.20 -10.22
N GLU A 218 -8.63 -17.92 -9.99
CA GLU A 218 -9.31 -17.06 -10.95
C GLU A 218 -8.41 -16.81 -12.16
N ARG A 219 -8.97 -16.98 -13.35
CA ARG A 219 -8.24 -16.99 -14.62
C ARG A 219 -7.26 -15.83 -14.82
N ASP A 220 -7.69 -14.62 -14.45
CA ASP A 220 -6.95 -13.39 -14.74
C ASP A 220 -5.99 -12.99 -13.61
N ILE A 221 -6.28 -13.40 -12.37
CA ILE A 221 -5.50 -13.03 -11.17
C ILE A 221 -4.02 -13.45 -11.27
N PRO A 222 -3.65 -14.68 -11.68
CA PRO A 222 -2.24 -15.05 -11.78
C PRO A 222 -1.44 -14.12 -12.71
N LYS A 223 -1.99 -13.77 -13.88
CA LYS A 223 -1.33 -12.87 -14.84
C LYS A 223 -1.23 -11.44 -14.32
N LEU A 224 -2.23 -10.98 -13.57
CA LEU A 224 -2.19 -9.65 -12.96
C LEU A 224 -1.23 -9.59 -11.77
N ASN A 225 -1.07 -10.70 -11.04
CA ASN A 225 -0.03 -10.80 -10.01
C ASN A 225 1.37 -10.82 -10.63
N GLU A 226 1.57 -11.46 -11.78
CA GLU A 226 2.82 -11.43 -12.54
C GLU A 226 3.18 -10.01 -13.01
N LEU A 227 2.19 -9.22 -13.43
CA LEU A 227 2.36 -7.79 -13.68
C LEU A 227 2.80 -7.05 -12.41
N GLY A 228 2.16 -7.33 -11.28
CA GLY A 228 2.52 -6.77 -9.99
C GLY A 228 3.93 -7.16 -9.53
N ASP A 229 4.35 -8.40 -9.72
CA ASP A 229 5.70 -8.86 -9.41
C ASP A 229 6.76 -8.16 -10.28
N THR A 230 6.43 -7.90 -11.56
CA THR A 230 7.28 -7.11 -12.47
C THR A 230 7.39 -5.65 -11.99
N PHE A 231 6.27 -5.06 -11.59
CA PHE A 231 6.24 -3.71 -11.05
C PHE A 231 7.01 -3.60 -9.72
N ASN A 232 6.81 -4.56 -8.81
CA ASN A 232 7.60 -4.65 -7.57
C ASN A 232 9.10 -4.74 -7.86
N SER A 233 9.49 -5.51 -8.85
CA SER A 233 10.89 -5.65 -9.26
C SER A 233 11.48 -4.33 -9.78
N LEU A 234 10.71 -3.52 -10.50
CA LEU A 234 11.10 -2.17 -10.92
C LEU A 234 11.38 -1.29 -9.70
N VAL A 235 10.42 -1.17 -8.80
CA VAL A 235 10.52 -0.34 -7.57
C VAL A 235 11.70 -0.80 -6.71
N LYS A 236 11.81 -2.10 -6.47
CA LYS A 236 12.94 -2.71 -5.74
C LYS A 236 14.29 -2.38 -6.36
N ASN A 237 14.41 -2.45 -7.69
CA ASN A 237 15.65 -2.15 -8.39
C ASN A 237 16.03 -0.67 -8.32
N LEU A 238 15.06 0.24 -8.36
CA LEU A 238 15.30 1.67 -8.11
C LEU A 238 15.85 1.88 -6.68
N CYS A 239 15.16 1.38 -5.67
CA CYS A 239 15.58 1.48 -4.29
C CYS A 239 16.98 0.87 -4.05
N LYS A 240 17.27 -0.31 -4.61
CA LYS A 240 18.59 -0.96 -4.52
C LYS A 240 19.71 -0.15 -5.16
N LYS A 241 19.38 0.71 -6.11
CA LYS A 241 20.34 1.63 -6.77
C LYS A 241 20.35 3.02 -6.13
N HIS A 242 19.75 3.16 -4.96
CA HIS A 242 19.61 4.42 -4.21
C HIS A 242 18.83 5.52 -4.94
N TYR A 243 17.93 5.15 -5.85
CA TYR A 243 16.92 6.03 -6.40
C TYR A 243 15.61 5.81 -5.64
N ASP A 244 15.42 6.54 -4.55
CA ASP A 244 14.12 6.51 -3.87
C ASP A 244 13.05 7.14 -4.74
N CYS A 245 11.84 6.61 -4.69
CA CYS A 245 10.75 7.02 -5.55
C CYS A 245 9.42 7.03 -4.78
N ASP A 246 8.48 7.82 -5.27
CA ASP A 246 7.07 7.71 -4.93
C ASP A 246 6.30 7.01 -6.04
N LEU A 247 5.20 6.36 -5.67
CA LEU A 247 4.23 5.81 -6.62
C LEU A 247 3.15 6.85 -6.90
N GLY A 248 2.75 6.97 -8.16
CA GLY A 248 1.70 7.87 -8.61
C GLY A 248 0.44 7.11 -9.00
N ASP A 249 -0.55 7.04 -8.12
CA ASP A 249 -1.87 6.50 -8.47
C ASP A 249 -2.59 7.48 -9.40
N GLU A 250 -3.21 6.98 -10.46
CA GLU A 250 -3.80 7.83 -11.49
C GLU A 250 -5.03 8.61 -10.99
N VAL A 251 -5.76 8.09 -9.99
CA VAL A 251 -6.87 8.83 -9.35
C VAL A 251 -6.31 9.99 -8.53
N ILE A 252 -5.24 9.75 -7.77
CA ILE A 252 -4.55 10.79 -7.00
C ILE A 252 -3.92 11.83 -7.93
N ILE A 253 -3.31 11.41 -9.03
CA ILE A 253 -2.79 12.31 -10.08
C ILE A 253 -3.93 13.18 -10.65
N SER A 254 -5.09 12.60 -10.90
CA SER A 254 -6.25 13.35 -11.40
C SER A 254 -6.70 14.43 -10.41
N GLU A 255 -6.75 14.10 -9.10
CA GLU A 255 -7.24 14.99 -8.04
C GLU A 255 -6.19 16.06 -7.63
N TYR A 256 -4.90 15.69 -7.52
CA TYR A 256 -3.84 16.52 -6.90
C TYR A 256 -2.64 16.76 -7.81
N GLY A 257 -2.64 16.23 -9.03
CA GLY A 257 -1.53 16.36 -9.96
C GLY A 257 -1.57 17.67 -10.75
N SER A 258 -0.39 18.23 -11.04
CA SER A 258 -0.20 19.39 -11.93
C SER A 258 1.22 19.39 -12.50
N CYS A 259 1.49 20.24 -13.48
CA CYS A 259 2.84 20.52 -13.96
C CYS A 259 3.21 21.96 -13.63
N SER A 260 4.42 22.21 -13.16
CA SER A 260 4.95 23.54 -12.84
C SER A 260 6.47 23.54 -12.95
N ASP A 261 7.02 24.56 -13.63
CA ASP A 261 8.48 24.80 -13.73
C ASP A 261 9.27 23.54 -14.18
N ASP A 262 8.81 22.87 -15.23
CA ASP A 262 9.38 21.64 -15.76
C ASP A 262 9.39 20.44 -14.79
N LYS A 263 8.52 20.48 -13.76
CA LYS A 263 8.36 19.41 -12.78
C LYS A 263 6.93 18.87 -12.78
N PHE A 264 6.83 17.60 -12.55
CA PHE A 264 5.56 16.96 -12.26
C PHE A 264 5.25 17.08 -10.77
N VAL A 265 4.08 17.59 -10.41
CA VAL A 265 3.72 17.87 -9.00
C VAL A 265 2.53 17.00 -8.61
N ILE A 266 2.59 16.39 -7.43
CA ILE A 266 1.42 15.76 -6.79
C ILE A 266 1.34 16.28 -5.35
N GLY A 267 0.31 17.07 -5.06
CA GLY A 267 0.13 17.66 -3.74
C GLY A 267 1.32 18.51 -3.30
N LYS A 268 2.12 18.03 -2.35
CA LYS A 268 3.31 18.72 -1.84
C LYS A 268 4.63 18.25 -2.47
N CYS A 269 4.61 17.21 -3.30
CA CYS A 269 5.81 16.61 -3.86
C CYS A 269 6.05 17.04 -5.29
N GLU A 270 7.33 17.30 -5.61
CA GLU A 270 7.81 17.67 -6.94
C GLU A 270 8.73 16.61 -7.49
N TYR A 271 8.50 16.20 -8.73
CA TYR A 271 9.25 15.11 -9.39
C TYR A 271 9.91 15.62 -10.66
N ASN A 272 11.20 15.33 -10.80
CA ASN A 272 11.99 15.67 -12.01
C ASN A 272 11.91 14.57 -13.06
N THR A 273 11.49 13.38 -12.65
CA THR A 273 11.45 12.20 -13.53
C THR A 273 10.17 11.42 -13.27
N VAL A 274 9.43 11.16 -14.32
CA VAL A 274 8.26 10.27 -14.31
C VAL A 274 8.60 8.99 -15.04
N ILE A 275 8.53 7.86 -14.37
CA ILE A 275 8.74 6.54 -14.95
C ILE A 275 7.40 5.91 -15.27
N MET A 276 7.19 5.61 -16.55
CA MET A 276 6.04 4.83 -17.01
C MET A 276 6.42 3.35 -17.00
N PRO A 277 5.85 2.53 -16.11
CA PRO A 277 6.03 1.08 -16.16
C PRO A 277 5.27 0.50 -17.35
N PHE A 278 5.34 -0.80 -17.52
CA PHE A 278 4.48 -1.44 -18.50
C PHE A 278 2.99 -1.18 -18.12
N CYS A 279 2.30 -0.51 -19.02
CA CYS A 279 0.86 -0.23 -18.95
C CYS A 279 0.23 -0.30 -20.34
N GLU A 280 -1.02 -0.71 -20.43
CA GLU A 280 -1.76 -0.80 -21.71
C GLU A 280 -2.66 0.40 -21.94
N ASN A 281 -2.99 1.11 -20.88
CA ASN A 281 -3.85 2.28 -20.90
C ASN A 281 -3.54 3.19 -19.71
N LEU A 282 -3.95 4.44 -19.82
CA LEU A 282 -3.87 5.46 -18.79
C LEU A 282 -5.20 6.21 -18.73
N LEU A 283 -5.46 6.87 -17.61
CA LEU A 283 -6.49 7.90 -17.57
C LEU A 283 -6.07 9.08 -18.45
N SER A 284 -7.04 9.70 -19.12
CA SER A 284 -6.82 10.87 -19.98
C SER A 284 -6.10 12.01 -19.24
N GLU A 285 -6.48 12.21 -17.97
CA GLU A 285 -5.90 13.22 -17.09
C GLU A 285 -4.42 12.97 -16.81
N THR A 286 -4.05 11.71 -16.54
CA THR A 286 -2.65 11.30 -16.35
C THR A 286 -1.86 11.50 -17.64
N TYR A 287 -2.40 11.04 -18.76
CA TYR A 287 -1.73 11.20 -20.06
C TYR A 287 -1.48 12.67 -20.39
N THR A 288 -2.48 13.53 -20.25
CA THR A 288 -2.33 14.97 -20.53
C THR A 288 -1.25 15.60 -19.66
N LYS A 289 -1.30 15.37 -18.34
CA LYS A 289 -0.33 15.95 -17.41
C LYS A 289 1.11 15.43 -17.59
N VAL A 290 1.28 14.20 -18.05
CA VAL A 290 2.63 13.64 -18.33
C VAL A 290 3.20 14.19 -19.65
N MET A 291 2.33 14.60 -20.59
CA MET A 291 2.76 15.13 -21.89
C MET A 291 2.99 16.65 -21.89
N GLU A 292 2.50 17.36 -20.88
CA GLU A 292 2.82 18.77 -20.59
C GLU A 292 4.23 18.92 -20.04
#